data_4a34846c606e4d9f7653851008e99332
#
_entry.id   4a34846c606e4d9f7653851008e99332
#
_cell.length_a   1.000
_cell.length_b   1.000
_cell.length_c   1.000
_cell.angle_alpha   90.00
_cell.angle_beta   90.00
_cell.angle_gamma   90.00
#
_symmetry.space_group_name_H-M   'P 1'
#
loop_
_entity.id
_entity.type
_entity.pdbx_description
1 polymer ?
#
loop_
_entity_poly.entity_id
_entity_poly.type
_entity_poly.pdbx_seq_one_letter_code
_entity_poly.pdbx_strand_id
1 'polypeptide(L)'
;AAGIPVAAAGAFQATLNWYRFGNPFEFGYGDEPATGFITPVLDGVGYLLFSSGKGLAWFAPPAMAGVIGLAWLTRRRPVIAATAFAAFACELLYYARWWAWHGDWSWGPRYLYVAVPFLMLGWLAPVLAWPRLKTMARTIVIVIASPIVIAGLWANLLSVAVDYGAYYSVVGNQLGRGIDVRHARVVPAFSPLLGHAWLLEASLAASLGGYSADANPYRNRYPWAESHPELVPEAPERAYGIDTWWAARRGRDRFLDDWAGIIATWLALVIARLSGRLWRLARAASDGTTAARPLG
;
A
#
# COMPACT_ATOMS: atom_id res chain seq x y z
N ALA A 1 -24.39 1.88 22.74
CA ALA A 1 -23.05 1.62 23.28
C ALA A 1 -21.91 2.14 22.37
N ALA A 2 -22.06 2.19 21.03
CA ALA A 2 -21.01 2.66 20.11
C ALA A 2 -20.77 4.18 20.13
N GLY A 3 -21.72 4.99 20.58
CA GLY A 3 -21.60 6.47 20.61
C GLY A 3 -20.56 6.99 21.59
N ILE A 4 -20.32 6.30 22.69
CA ILE A 4 -19.39 6.75 23.74
C ILE A 4 -17.93 6.78 23.22
N PRO A 5 -17.39 5.75 22.57
CA PRO A 5 -16.03 5.81 22.02
C PRO A 5 -15.86 6.90 20.95
N VAL A 6 -16.86 7.12 20.11
CA VAL A 6 -16.83 8.17 19.07
C VAL A 6 -16.82 9.56 19.71
N ALA A 7 -17.69 9.80 20.69
CA ALA A 7 -17.69 11.06 21.42
C ALA A 7 -16.38 11.31 22.17
N ALA A 8 -15.83 10.29 22.81
CA ALA A 8 -14.54 10.38 23.50
C ALA A 8 -13.39 10.69 22.52
N ALA A 9 -13.35 10.06 21.37
CA ALA A 9 -12.36 10.34 20.34
C ALA A 9 -12.48 11.76 19.79
N GLY A 10 -13.72 12.23 19.56
CA GLY A 10 -13.99 13.61 19.13
C GLY A 10 -13.56 14.65 20.18
N ALA A 11 -13.88 14.41 21.45
CA ALA A 11 -13.46 15.27 22.55
C ALA A 11 -11.94 15.30 22.70
N PHE A 12 -11.29 14.17 22.60
CA PHE A 12 -9.81 14.08 22.63
C PHE A 12 -9.20 14.86 21.47
N GLN A 13 -9.69 14.69 20.24
CA GLN A 13 -9.21 15.43 19.08
C GLN A 13 -9.43 16.94 19.24
N ALA A 14 -10.61 17.37 19.70
CA ALA A 14 -10.90 18.77 19.96
C ALA A 14 -9.97 19.38 21.03
N THR A 15 -9.65 18.61 22.07
CA THR A 15 -8.69 19.02 23.11
C THR A 15 -7.28 19.18 22.54
N LEU A 16 -6.83 18.23 21.70
CA LEU A 16 -5.53 18.33 21.02
C LEU A 16 -5.47 19.55 20.10
N ASN A 17 -6.52 19.80 19.34
CA ASN A 17 -6.59 20.95 18.44
C ASN A 17 -6.55 22.26 19.24
N TRP A 18 -7.32 22.34 20.33
CA TRP A 18 -7.26 23.48 21.24
C TRP A 18 -5.84 23.73 21.76
N TYR A 19 -5.18 22.66 22.24
CA TYR A 19 -3.83 22.78 22.77
C TYR A 19 -2.81 23.24 21.70
N ARG A 20 -2.96 22.77 20.46
CA ARG A 20 -2.00 23.05 19.37
C ARG A 20 -2.28 24.39 18.66
N PHE A 21 -3.54 24.75 18.47
CA PHE A 21 -3.95 25.84 17.61
C PHE A 21 -4.82 26.90 18.32
N GLY A 22 -5.16 26.70 19.58
CA GLY A 22 -6.06 27.59 20.31
C GLY A 22 -7.53 27.52 19.88
N ASN A 23 -7.89 26.59 18.98
CA ASN A 23 -9.24 26.40 18.46
C ASN A 23 -9.51 24.90 18.32
N PRO A 24 -10.64 24.37 18.91
CA PRO A 24 -10.94 22.93 18.85
C PRO A 24 -11.27 22.42 17.46
N PHE A 25 -11.64 23.30 16.53
CA PHE A 25 -11.99 22.98 15.14
C PHE A 25 -10.90 23.30 14.13
N GLU A 26 -9.74 23.78 14.57
CA GLU A 26 -8.58 24.01 13.72
C GLU A 26 -7.74 22.73 13.62
N PHE A 27 -7.46 22.30 12.38
CA PHE A 27 -6.71 21.09 12.08
C PHE A 27 -5.29 21.38 11.53
N GLY A 28 -4.89 22.64 11.50
CA GLY A 28 -3.58 23.07 11.00
C GLY A 28 -3.51 23.23 9.49
N TYR A 29 -4.66 23.23 8.82
CA TYR A 29 -4.75 23.43 7.37
C TYR A 29 -5.22 24.85 6.99
N GLY A 30 -5.42 25.75 7.97
CA GLY A 30 -5.93 27.09 7.72
C GLY A 30 -7.23 27.07 6.93
N ASP A 31 -7.29 27.85 5.86
CA ASP A 31 -8.49 27.96 5.00
C ASP A 31 -8.62 26.84 3.95
N GLU A 32 -7.63 25.92 3.84
CA GLU A 32 -7.67 24.82 2.87
C GLU A 32 -8.94 23.96 2.94
N PRO A 33 -9.49 23.62 4.14
CA PRO A 33 -10.74 22.84 4.21
C PRO A 33 -11.93 23.52 3.53
N ALA A 34 -12.00 24.84 3.55
CA ALA A 34 -13.06 25.61 2.92
C ALA A 34 -12.94 25.65 1.38
N THR A 35 -11.72 25.60 0.85
CA THR A 35 -11.42 25.76 -0.58
C THR A 35 -10.90 24.49 -1.26
N GLY A 36 -10.57 23.46 -0.48
CA GLY A 36 -9.82 22.29 -0.94
C GLY A 36 -10.65 21.17 -1.55
N PHE A 37 -11.98 21.18 -1.43
CA PHE A 37 -12.86 20.13 -1.97
C PHE A 37 -13.33 20.44 -3.39
N ILE A 38 -12.39 20.65 -4.31
CA ILE A 38 -12.63 21.12 -5.68
C ILE A 38 -12.46 20.06 -6.75
N THR A 39 -11.84 18.92 -6.44
CA THR A 39 -11.66 17.84 -7.43
C THR A 39 -13.01 17.24 -7.81
N PRO A 40 -13.34 17.06 -9.11
CA PRO A 40 -14.52 16.34 -9.54
C PRO A 40 -14.52 14.92 -8.97
N VAL A 41 -15.64 14.49 -8.38
CA VAL A 41 -15.72 13.21 -7.63
C VAL A 41 -15.26 12.01 -8.48
N LEU A 42 -15.73 11.94 -9.73
CA LEU A 42 -15.42 10.81 -10.61
C LEU A 42 -13.94 10.76 -10.97
N ASP A 43 -13.32 11.92 -11.20
CA ASP A 43 -11.89 12.00 -11.47
C ASP A 43 -11.08 11.56 -10.25
N GLY A 44 -11.41 12.11 -9.07
CA GLY A 44 -10.75 11.75 -7.83
C GLY A 44 -10.91 10.26 -7.48
N VAL A 45 -12.08 9.68 -7.66
CA VAL A 45 -12.31 8.23 -7.51
C VAL A 45 -11.44 7.45 -8.50
N GLY A 46 -11.44 7.86 -9.78
CA GLY A 46 -10.61 7.24 -10.81
C GLY A 46 -9.13 7.30 -10.46
N TYR A 47 -8.64 8.45 -10.01
CA TYR A 47 -7.25 8.63 -9.62
C TYR A 47 -6.88 7.79 -8.39
N LEU A 48 -7.68 7.82 -7.33
CA LEU A 48 -7.40 7.08 -6.10
C LEU A 48 -7.48 5.57 -6.29
N LEU A 49 -8.29 5.09 -7.23
CA LEU A 49 -8.41 3.65 -7.48
C LEU A 49 -7.43 3.15 -8.54
N PHE A 50 -7.17 3.92 -9.61
CA PHE A 50 -6.53 3.38 -10.82
C PHE A 50 -5.35 4.17 -11.35
N SER A 51 -5.05 5.38 -10.86
CA SER A 51 -3.88 6.11 -11.37
C SER A 51 -2.58 5.35 -11.15
N SER A 52 -1.69 5.41 -12.11
CA SER A 52 -0.43 4.63 -12.12
C SER A 52 0.50 4.95 -10.95
N GLY A 53 0.43 6.18 -10.43
CA GLY A 53 1.31 6.62 -9.34
C GLY A 53 0.68 6.65 -7.96
N LYS A 54 -0.65 6.54 -7.87
CA LYS A 54 -1.39 6.66 -6.60
C LYS A 54 -2.57 5.69 -6.49
N GLY A 55 -2.87 4.89 -7.51
CA GLY A 55 -4.06 4.05 -7.53
C GLY A 55 -3.96 2.83 -6.62
N LEU A 56 -5.00 2.61 -5.80
CA LEU A 56 -5.07 1.48 -4.86
C LEU A 56 -4.90 0.13 -5.57
N ALA A 57 -5.38 0.01 -6.82
CA ALA A 57 -5.26 -1.21 -7.62
C ALA A 57 -3.81 -1.66 -7.84
N TRP A 58 -2.87 -0.72 -7.92
CA TRP A 58 -1.46 -1.00 -8.17
C TRP A 58 -0.65 -1.13 -6.88
N PHE A 59 -0.97 -0.31 -5.87
CA PHE A 59 -0.21 -0.25 -4.63
C PHE A 59 -0.69 -1.23 -3.56
N ALA A 60 -1.97 -1.64 -3.62
CA ALA A 60 -2.56 -2.63 -2.73
C ALA A 60 -3.53 -3.58 -3.49
N PRO A 61 -3.06 -4.32 -4.51
CA PRO A 61 -3.88 -5.24 -5.30
C PRO A 61 -4.72 -6.21 -4.44
N PRO A 62 -4.19 -6.77 -3.31
CA PRO A 62 -5.00 -7.62 -2.45
C PRO A 62 -6.21 -6.89 -1.84
N ALA A 63 -6.09 -5.61 -1.50
CA ALA A 63 -7.23 -4.85 -0.98
C ALA A 63 -8.32 -4.68 -2.05
N MET A 64 -7.92 -4.37 -3.30
CA MET A 64 -8.87 -4.30 -4.41
C MET A 64 -9.57 -5.65 -4.67
N ALA A 65 -8.84 -6.75 -4.63
CA ALA A 65 -9.43 -8.09 -4.74
C ALA A 65 -10.39 -8.40 -3.57
N GLY A 66 -10.13 -7.85 -2.40
CA GLY A 66 -11.00 -7.95 -1.24
C GLY A 66 -12.40 -7.39 -1.47
N VAL A 67 -12.56 -6.39 -2.34
CA VAL A 67 -13.88 -5.83 -2.72
C VAL A 67 -14.79 -6.93 -3.27
N ILE A 68 -14.26 -7.84 -4.10
CA ILE A 68 -15.02 -8.96 -4.66
C ILE A 68 -15.48 -9.91 -3.55
N GLY A 69 -14.59 -10.21 -2.62
CA GLY A 69 -14.92 -11.06 -1.47
C GLY A 69 -15.94 -10.41 -0.53
N LEU A 70 -15.85 -9.09 -0.31
CA LEU A 70 -16.85 -8.35 0.46
C LEU A 70 -18.23 -8.42 -0.23
N ALA A 71 -18.29 -8.27 -1.54
CA ALA A 71 -19.53 -8.42 -2.30
C ALA A 71 -20.16 -9.82 -2.10
N TRP A 72 -19.35 -10.88 -2.03
CA TRP A 72 -19.84 -12.21 -1.68
C TRP A 72 -20.30 -12.29 -0.21
N LEU A 73 -19.57 -11.65 0.72
CA LEU A 73 -19.91 -11.62 2.16
C LEU A 73 -21.23 -10.91 2.46
N THR A 74 -21.72 -10.01 1.60
CA THR A 74 -23.02 -9.35 1.80
C THR A 74 -24.16 -10.35 2.03
N ARG A 75 -24.09 -11.52 1.37
CA ARG A 75 -25.10 -12.60 1.50
C ARG A 75 -24.94 -13.44 2.76
N ARG A 76 -23.77 -13.46 3.37
CA ARG A 76 -23.44 -14.35 4.50
C ARG A 76 -23.23 -13.59 5.80
N ARG A 77 -22.66 -12.40 5.74
CA ARG A 77 -22.32 -11.51 6.85
C ARG A 77 -22.60 -10.05 6.46
N PRO A 78 -23.89 -9.70 6.25
CA PRO A 78 -24.27 -8.40 5.67
C PRO A 78 -23.76 -7.21 6.50
N VAL A 79 -23.81 -7.29 7.83
CA VAL A 79 -23.34 -6.21 8.71
C VAL A 79 -21.83 -5.96 8.53
N ILE A 80 -21.00 -7.01 8.52
CA ILE A 80 -19.56 -6.88 8.34
C ILE A 80 -19.25 -6.27 6.96
N ALA A 81 -19.88 -6.79 5.91
CA ALA A 81 -19.67 -6.30 4.57
C ALA A 81 -20.13 -4.85 4.40
N ALA A 82 -21.32 -4.51 4.92
CA ALA A 82 -21.85 -3.15 4.86
C ALA A 82 -20.95 -2.15 5.61
N THR A 83 -20.49 -2.50 6.80
CA THR A 83 -19.57 -1.65 7.58
C THR A 83 -18.25 -1.44 6.83
N ALA A 84 -17.68 -2.50 6.25
CA ALA A 84 -16.44 -2.40 5.49
C ALA A 84 -16.60 -1.55 4.24
N PHE A 85 -17.68 -1.73 3.48
CA PHE A 85 -17.99 -0.90 2.32
C PHE A 85 -18.26 0.55 2.71
N ALA A 86 -18.99 0.80 3.77
CA ALA A 86 -19.28 2.15 4.24
C ALA A 86 -18.00 2.87 4.66
N ALA A 87 -17.12 2.23 5.44
CA ALA A 87 -15.84 2.79 5.83
C ALA A 87 -14.98 3.14 4.60
N PHE A 88 -14.86 2.21 3.65
CA PHE A 88 -14.11 2.45 2.42
C PHE A 88 -14.73 3.57 1.56
N ALA A 89 -16.05 3.56 1.38
CA ALA A 89 -16.74 4.55 0.56
C ALA A 89 -16.64 5.96 1.17
N CYS A 90 -16.74 6.09 2.49
CA CYS A 90 -16.57 7.37 3.18
C CYS A 90 -15.18 7.94 2.93
N GLU A 91 -14.12 7.15 3.13
CA GLU A 91 -12.74 7.58 2.88
C GLU A 91 -12.52 7.93 1.40
N LEU A 92 -12.96 7.04 0.50
CA LEU A 92 -12.81 7.24 -0.93
C LEU A 92 -13.51 8.53 -1.41
N LEU A 93 -14.79 8.73 -1.05
CA LEU A 93 -15.57 9.88 -1.50
C LEU A 93 -15.08 11.18 -0.87
N TYR A 94 -14.64 11.13 0.38
CA TYR A 94 -14.08 12.29 1.06
C TYR A 94 -12.79 12.75 0.35
N TYR A 95 -11.81 11.87 0.20
CA TYR A 95 -10.53 12.24 -0.41
C TYR A 95 -10.60 12.38 -1.94
N ALA A 96 -11.58 11.78 -2.62
CA ALA A 96 -11.80 12.03 -4.04
C ALA A 96 -12.13 13.49 -4.36
N ARG A 97 -12.75 14.21 -3.41
CA ARG A 97 -13.06 15.63 -3.54
C ARG A 97 -11.89 16.54 -3.19
N TRP A 98 -10.92 16.03 -2.42
CA TRP A 98 -9.80 16.82 -1.92
C TRP A 98 -8.84 17.18 -3.06
N TRP A 99 -8.40 18.44 -3.14
CA TRP A 99 -7.46 18.89 -4.17
C TRP A 99 -6.13 18.14 -4.14
N ALA A 100 -5.64 17.83 -2.94
CA ALA A 100 -4.42 17.06 -2.70
C ALA A 100 -4.69 15.55 -2.53
N TRP A 101 -5.67 14.99 -3.27
CA TRP A 101 -6.04 13.58 -3.26
C TRP A 101 -4.83 12.63 -3.37
N HIS A 102 -3.79 13.08 -4.06
CA HIS A 102 -2.56 12.31 -4.29
C HIS A 102 -1.69 12.16 -3.03
N GLY A 103 -1.93 12.94 -1.99
CA GLY A 103 -1.19 12.88 -0.73
C GLY A 103 0.30 13.25 -0.85
N ASP A 104 0.68 14.03 -1.87
CA ASP A 104 2.04 14.49 -2.14
C ASP A 104 3.13 13.40 -2.08
N TRP A 105 4.18 13.66 -1.32
CA TRP A 105 5.39 12.83 -1.18
C TRP A 105 5.10 11.58 -0.34
N SER A 106 4.13 10.78 -0.76
CA SER A 106 3.77 9.54 -0.08
C SER A 106 3.67 8.38 -1.05
N TRP A 107 3.95 7.19 -0.56
CA TRP A 107 3.78 5.97 -1.32
C TRP A 107 2.30 5.64 -1.52
N GLY A 108 1.89 5.50 -2.79
CA GLY A 108 0.52 5.13 -3.16
C GLY A 108 -0.57 6.06 -2.61
N PRO A 109 -1.81 5.56 -2.46
CA PRO A 109 -2.95 6.33 -1.99
C PRO A 109 -3.00 6.37 -0.45
N ARG A 110 -2.11 7.13 0.18
CA ARG A 110 -1.95 7.14 1.64
C ARG A 110 -3.26 7.33 2.41
N TYR A 111 -4.15 8.12 1.87
CA TYR A 111 -5.44 8.38 2.52
C TYR A 111 -6.35 7.16 2.56
N LEU A 112 -6.28 6.28 1.56
CA LEU A 112 -7.06 5.06 1.53
C LEU A 112 -6.46 3.91 2.34
N TYR A 113 -5.23 4.03 2.82
CA TYR A 113 -4.60 2.95 3.60
C TYR A 113 -5.30 2.66 4.91
N VAL A 114 -5.99 3.65 5.48
CA VAL A 114 -6.86 3.46 6.66
C VAL A 114 -8.00 2.49 6.36
N ALA A 115 -8.50 2.49 5.13
CA ALA A 115 -9.60 1.61 4.69
C ALA A 115 -9.14 0.22 4.23
N VAL A 116 -7.86 0.03 3.91
CA VAL A 116 -7.31 -1.26 3.46
C VAL A 116 -7.66 -2.44 4.38
N PRO A 117 -7.53 -2.36 5.71
CA PRO A 117 -7.91 -3.46 6.59
C PRO A 117 -9.37 -3.89 6.44
N PHE A 118 -10.29 -2.94 6.19
CA PHE A 118 -11.69 -3.26 5.95
C PHE A 118 -11.90 -4.00 4.63
N LEU A 119 -11.20 -3.60 3.57
CA LEU A 119 -11.24 -4.32 2.29
C LEU A 119 -10.64 -5.72 2.41
N MET A 120 -9.59 -5.89 3.20
CA MET A 120 -8.96 -7.19 3.45
C MET A 120 -9.90 -8.20 4.14
N LEU A 121 -10.96 -7.74 4.83
CA LEU A 121 -12.00 -8.64 5.35
C LEU A 121 -12.68 -9.45 4.23
N GLY A 122 -12.65 -8.98 2.99
CA GLY A 122 -13.16 -9.74 1.85
C GLY A 122 -12.46 -11.07 1.63
N TRP A 123 -11.20 -11.23 2.07
CA TRP A 123 -10.49 -12.50 1.99
C TRP A 123 -11.03 -13.57 2.94
N LEU A 124 -11.94 -13.22 3.84
CA LEU A 124 -12.73 -14.20 4.59
C LEU A 124 -13.65 -15.01 3.65
N ALA A 125 -14.04 -14.48 2.50
CA ALA A 125 -14.91 -15.18 1.56
C ALA A 125 -14.33 -16.53 1.08
N PRO A 126 -13.13 -16.57 0.47
CA PRO A 126 -12.52 -17.84 0.08
C PRO A 126 -12.19 -18.71 1.28
N VAL A 127 -11.79 -18.15 2.44
CA VAL A 127 -11.52 -18.93 3.66
C VAL A 127 -12.78 -19.65 4.14
N LEU A 128 -13.90 -18.95 4.25
CA LEU A 128 -15.18 -19.54 4.68
C LEU A 128 -15.78 -20.50 3.65
N ALA A 129 -15.50 -20.30 2.36
CA ALA A 129 -15.93 -21.22 1.32
C ALA A 129 -15.03 -22.46 1.19
N TRP A 130 -13.78 -22.37 1.63
CA TRP A 130 -12.73 -23.36 1.40
C TRP A 130 -13.13 -24.82 1.67
N PRO A 131 -13.78 -25.17 2.79
CA PRO A 131 -14.17 -26.56 3.08
C PRO A 131 -15.14 -27.15 2.05
N ARG A 132 -15.93 -26.29 1.41
CA ARG A 132 -16.97 -26.68 0.42
C ARG A 132 -16.49 -26.69 -1.02
N LEU A 133 -15.29 -26.11 -1.29
CA LEU A 133 -14.76 -26.05 -2.64
C LEU A 133 -14.20 -27.39 -3.08
N LYS A 134 -14.53 -27.80 -4.29
CA LYS A 134 -13.88 -28.93 -4.98
C LYS A 134 -12.42 -28.59 -5.28
N THR A 135 -11.58 -29.61 -5.44
CA THR A 135 -10.13 -29.43 -5.71
C THR A 135 -9.85 -28.46 -6.85
N MET A 136 -10.53 -28.60 -7.98
CA MET A 136 -10.37 -27.67 -9.10
C MET A 136 -10.66 -26.21 -8.73
N ALA A 137 -11.74 -25.95 -7.97
CA ALA A 137 -12.08 -24.60 -7.54
C ALA A 137 -11.04 -24.04 -6.56
N ARG A 138 -10.47 -24.86 -5.67
CA ARG A 138 -9.35 -24.46 -4.80
C ARG A 138 -8.12 -24.08 -5.60
N THR A 139 -7.76 -24.87 -6.61
CA THR A 139 -6.66 -24.57 -7.52
C THR A 139 -6.89 -23.24 -8.23
N ILE A 140 -8.08 -22.98 -8.75
CA ILE A 140 -8.42 -21.71 -9.40
C ILE A 140 -8.23 -20.54 -8.42
N VAL A 141 -8.74 -20.66 -7.19
CA VAL A 141 -8.58 -19.62 -6.17
C VAL A 141 -7.10 -19.35 -5.90
N ILE A 142 -6.28 -20.40 -5.74
CA ILE A 142 -4.83 -20.25 -5.50
C ILE A 142 -4.16 -19.57 -6.70
N VAL A 143 -4.44 -20.03 -7.92
CA VAL A 143 -3.83 -19.50 -9.16
C VAL A 143 -4.15 -18.01 -9.36
N ILE A 144 -5.39 -17.60 -9.05
CA ILE A 144 -5.81 -16.20 -9.15
C ILE A 144 -5.27 -15.36 -7.98
N ALA A 145 -5.32 -15.89 -6.75
CA ALA A 145 -4.93 -15.14 -5.58
C ALA A 145 -3.40 -14.93 -5.48
N SER A 146 -2.60 -15.93 -5.90
CA SER A 146 -1.15 -15.86 -5.77
C SER A 146 -0.50 -14.67 -6.47
N PRO A 147 -0.77 -14.36 -7.75
CA PRO A 147 -0.17 -13.20 -8.40
C PRO A 147 -0.64 -11.89 -7.77
N ILE A 148 -1.86 -11.80 -7.29
CA ILE A 148 -2.40 -10.61 -6.61
C ILE A 148 -1.64 -10.36 -5.30
N VAL A 149 -1.44 -11.42 -4.52
CA VAL A 149 -0.69 -11.33 -3.25
C VAL A 149 0.78 -11.01 -3.51
N ILE A 150 1.40 -11.66 -4.50
CA ILE A 150 2.79 -11.40 -4.89
C ILE A 150 2.97 -9.95 -5.35
N ALA A 151 2.06 -9.42 -6.16
CA ALA A 151 2.10 -8.02 -6.58
C ALA A 151 1.97 -7.05 -5.40
N GLY A 152 1.10 -7.35 -4.43
CA GLY A 152 1.00 -6.56 -3.20
C GLY A 152 2.25 -6.62 -2.34
N LEU A 153 2.85 -7.80 -2.18
CA LEU A 153 4.12 -7.97 -1.47
C LEU A 153 5.25 -7.20 -2.17
N TRP A 154 5.31 -7.28 -3.51
CA TRP A 154 6.28 -6.55 -4.31
C TRP A 154 6.14 -5.03 -4.14
N ALA A 155 4.92 -4.50 -4.25
CA ALA A 155 4.67 -3.08 -4.02
C ALA A 155 5.12 -2.62 -2.62
N ASN A 156 4.86 -3.43 -1.59
CA ASN A 156 5.31 -3.13 -0.24
C ASN A 156 6.84 -3.26 -0.09
N LEU A 157 7.47 -4.25 -0.73
CA LEU A 157 8.93 -4.38 -0.74
C LEU A 157 9.59 -3.13 -1.33
N LEU A 158 9.09 -2.66 -2.47
CA LEU A 158 9.59 -1.44 -3.10
C LEU A 158 9.48 -0.21 -2.20
N SER A 159 8.39 -0.11 -1.43
CA SER A 159 8.15 1.02 -0.53
C SER A 159 9.15 1.12 0.62
N VAL A 160 9.71 -0.01 1.04
CA VAL A 160 10.64 -0.07 2.19
C VAL A 160 12.10 -0.28 1.78
N ALA A 161 12.34 -0.69 0.54
CA ALA A 161 13.70 -0.95 0.05
C ALA A 161 14.34 0.27 -0.61
N VAL A 162 13.53 1.23 -1.06
CA VAL A 162 13.99 2.42 -1.77
C VAL A 162 13.39 3.66 -1.14
N ASP A 163 14.22 4.68 -0.90
CA ASP A 163 13.74 5.97 -0.42
C ASP A 163 12.82 6.62 -1.44
N TYR A 164 11.62 6.97 -0.98
CA TYR A 164 10.63 7.64 -1.80
C TYR A 164 11.10 9.02 -2.27
N GLY A 165 11.86 9.73 -1.42
CA GLY A 165 12.46 11.02 -1.73
C GLY A 165 13.50 10.92 -2.85
N ALA A 166 14.25 9.82 -2.92
CA ALA A 166 15.22 9.58 -3.98
C ALA A 166 14.55 9.57 -5.36
N TYR A 167 13.45 8.84 -5.51
CA TYR A 167 12.71 8.81 -6.78
C TYR A 167 12.16 10.19 -7.16
N TYR A 168 11.54 10.89 -6.20
CA TYR A 168 11.01 12.23 -6.46
C TYR A 168 12.10 13.25 -6.77
N SER A 169 13.28 13.13 -6.18
CA SER A 169 14.44 13.96 -6.52
C SER A 169 14.87 13.73 -7.95
N VAL A 170 14.90 12.48 -8.42
CA VAL A 170 15.20 12.15 -9.81
C VAL A 170 14.18 12.78 -10.75
N VAL A 171 12.89 12.63 -10.47
CA VAL A 171 11.81 13.23 -11.28
C VAL A 171 11.84 14.76 -11.17
N GLY A 172 12.04 15.30 -9.96
CA GLY A 172 12.05 16.73 -9.67
C GLY A 172 13.18 17.48 -10.36
N ASN A 173 14.35 16.88 -10.45
CA ASN A 173 15.49 17.47 -11.18
C ASN A 173 15.23 17.63 -12.68
N GLN A 174 14.19 17.00 -13.21
CA GLN A 174 13.74 17.13 -14.58
C GLN A 174 12.67 18.23 -14.76
N LEU A 175 12.22 18.91 -13.71
CA LEU A 175 11.19 19.95 -13.78
C LEU A 175 11.52 21.06 -14.81
N GLY A 176 12.80 21.41 -14.97
CA GLY A 176 13.25 22.35 -16.01
C GLY A 176 13.12 21.82 -17.45
N ARG A 177 12.82 20.55 -17.65
CA ARG A 177 12.70 19.86 -18.94
C ARG A 177 11.26 19.45 -19.28
N GLY A 178 10.26 20.02 -18.62
CA GLY A 178 8.84 19.75 -18.90
C GLY A 178 8.23 18.56 -18.15
N ILE A 179 9.01 17.80 -17.39
CA ILE A 179 8.49 16.76 -16.50
C ILE A 179 8.21 17.38 -15.13
N ASP A 180 6.97 17.25 -14.67
CA ASP A 180 6.53 17.68 -13.35
C ASP A 180 6.27 16.42 -12.48
N VAL A 181 6.44 16.57 -11.17
CA VAL A 181 6.00 15.58 -10.16
C VAL A 181 4.55 15.12 -10.39
N ARG A 182 3.70 15.99 -10.95
CA ARG A 182 2.34 15.63 -11.36
C ARG A 182 2.30 14.45 -12.33
N HIS A 183 3.28 14.33 -13.24
CA HIS A 183 3.34 13.20 -14.18
C HIS A 183 3.54 11.86 -13.44
N ALA A 184 4.31 11.86 -12.36
CA ALA A 184 4.49 10.64 -11.54
C ALA A 184 3.17 10.13 -10.92
N ARG A 185 2.13 10.96 -10.84
CA ARG A 185 0.82 10.58 -10.29
C ARG A 185 -0.06 9.84 -11.27
N VAL A 186 0.00 10.18 -12.56
CA VAL A 186 -0.97 9.72 -13.56
C VAL A 186 -0.35 9.10 -14.80
N VAL A 187 0.91 9.40 -15.13
CA VAL A 187 1.57 8.86 -16.32
C VAL A 187 2.27 7.54 -15.98
N PRO A 188 1.91 6.41 -16.62
CA PRO A 188 2.46 5.10 -16.29
C PRO A 188 3.99 5.02 -16.36
N ALA A 189 4.60 5.68 -17.34
CA ALA A 189 6.06 5.71 -17.52
C ALA A 189 6.80 6.32 -16.32
N PHE A 190 6.14 7.22 -15.59
CA PHE A 190 6.70 7.87 -14.39
C PHE A 190 6.12 7.33 -13.09
N SER A 191 5.48 6.15 -13.13
CA SER A 191 4.95 5.51 -11.92
C SER A 191 6.05 5.28 -10.88
N PRO A 192 5.83 5.65 -9.60
CA PRO A 192 6.77 5.33 -8.53
C PRO A 192 7.07 3.84 -8.39
N LEU A 193 6.12 2.95 -8.74
CA LEU A 193 6.36 1.51 -8.73
C LEU A 193 7.47 1.11 -9.71
N LEU A 194 7.45 1.66 -10.92
CA LEU A 194 8.49 1.41 -11.92
C LEU A 194 9.81 2.08 -11.53
N GLY A 195 9.73 3.33 -11.06
CA GLY A 195 10.90 4.08 -10.62
C GLY A 195 11.63 3.43 -9.46
N HIS A 196 10.90 2.96 -8.45
CA HIS A 196 11.48 2.25 -7.30
C HIS A 196 12.03 0.87 -7.69
N ALA A 197 11.36 0.14 -8.59
CA ALA A 197 11.90 -1.13 -9.09
C ALA A 197 13.25 -0.93 -9.77
N TRP A 198 13.35 0.13 -10.57
CA TRP A 198 14.61 0.48 -11.22
C TRP A 198 15.69 0.95 -10.21
N LEU A 199 15.35 1.81 -9.25
CA LEU A 199 16.30 2.26 -8.21
C LEU A 199 16.78 1.08 -7.36
N LEU A 200 15.91 0.12 -7.05
CA LEU A 200 16.28 -1.11 -6.34
C LEU A 200 17.29 -1.94 -7.16
N GLU A 201 17.02 -2.12 -8.45
CA GLU A 201 17.93 -2.84 -9.34
C GLU A 201 19.30 -2.14 -9.44
N ALA A 202 19.31 -0.83 -9.63
CA ALA A 202 20.55 -0.04 -9.68
C ALA A 202 21.32 -0.13 -8.35
N SER A 203 20.63 -0.09 -7.21
CA SER A 203 21.24 -0.21 -5.88
C SER A 203 21.83 -1.60 -5.64
N LEU A 204 21.13 -2.65 -6.10
CA LEU A 204 21.65 -4.02 -6.01
C LEU A 204 22.86 -4.21 -6.92
N ALA A 205 22.80 -3.74 -8.17
CA ALA A 205 23.90 -3.82 -9.10
C ALA A 205 25.15 -3.09 -8.56
N ALA A 206 25.00 -1.91 -7.99
CA ALA A 206 26.07 -1.17 -7.35
C ALA A 206 26.68 -1.93 -6.17
N SER A 207 25.83 -2.53 -5.34
CA SER A 207 26.27 -3.32 -4.18
C SER A 207 27.07 -4.56 -4.57
N LEU A 208 26.81 -5.10 -5.76
CA LEU A 208 27.52 -6.26 -6.32
C LEU A 208 28.74 -5.87 -7.19
N GLY A 209 29.10 -4.59 -7.26
CA GLY A 209 30.25 -4.11 -8.02
C GLY A 209 30.03 -4.04 -9.54
N GLY A 210 28.79 -4.20 -10.01
CA GLY A 210 28.43 -4.23 -11.43
C GLY A 210 27.85 -2.92 -11.98
N TYR A 211 27.82 -1.84 -11.20
CA TYR A 211 27.26 -0.58 -11.66
C TYR A 211 28.32 0.25 -12.42
N SER A 212 28.03 0.52 -13.69
CA SER A 212 28.74 1.54 -14.48
C SER A 212 27.93 2.81 -14.52
N ALA A 213 28.52 3.93 -14.15
CA ALA A 213 27.88 5.25 -14.23
C ALA A 213 27.44 5.62 -15.66
N ASP A 214 28.08 5.00 -16.67
CA ASP A 214 27.77 5.23 -18.09
C ASP A 214 26.51 4.48 -18.57
N ALA A 215 26.06 3.47 -17.82
CA ALA A 215 24.83 2.75 -18.13
C ALA A 215 23.63 3.44 -17.50
N ASN A 216 23.06 4.46 -18.19
CA ASN A 216 21.81 5.04 -17.80
C ASN A 216 20.66 4.05 -18.07
N PRO A 217 20.15 3.34 -17.05
CA PRO A 217 19.14 2.28 -17.24
C PRO A 217 17.78 2.82 -17.66
N TYR A 218 17.54 4.11 -17.56
CA TYR A 218 16.34 4.74 -18.12
C TYR A 218 16.34 4.74 -19.64
N ARG A 219 17.51 4.88 -20.29
CA ARG A 219 17.58 4.89 -21.75
C ARG A 219 17.01 3.64 -22.40
N ASN A 220 17.21 2.49 -21.78
CA ASN A 220 16.84 1.21 -22.38
C ASN A 220 15.46 0.68 -21.96
N ARG A 221 14.78 1.34 -21.02
CA ARG A 221 13.54 0.81 -20.45
C ARG A 221 12.28 1.59 -20.78
N TYR A 222 12.42 2.83 -21.17
CA TYR A 222 11.26 3.63 -21.54
C TYR A 222 11.14 3.69 -23.06
N PRO A 223 10.02 3.26 -23.66
CA PRO A 223 9.81 3.27 -25.12
C PRO A 223 9.95 4.66 -25.75
N TRP A 224 9.75 5.70 -24.95
CA TRP A 224 9.87 7.11 -25.36
C TRP A 224 11.30 7.67 -25.19
N ALA A 225 12.22 6.92 -24.59
CA ALA A 225 13.58 7.40 -24.33
C ALA A 225 14.37 7.68 -25.62
N GLU A 226 14.10 6.94 -26.68
CA GLU A 226 14.72 7.17 -27.99
C GLU A 226 14.16 8.41 -28.69
N SER A 227 12.85 8.66 -28.57
CA SER A 227 12.19 9.81 -29.19
C SER A 227 12.32 11.11 -28.39
N HIS A 228 12.53 10.99 -27.08
CA HIS A 228 12.63 12.12 -26.15
C HIS A 228 13.81 11.94 -25.18
N PRO A 229 15.05 11.93 -25.68
CA PRO A 229 16.23 11.72 -24.84
C PRO A 229 16.39 12.80 -23.77
N GLU A 230 15.84 13.99 -24.00
CA GLU A 230 15.82 15.10 -23.06
C GLU A 230 14.94 14.84 -21.82
N LEU A 231 14.00 13.90 -21.92
CA LEU A 231 13.11 13.50 -20.81
C LEU A 231 13.68 12.34 -19.99
N VAL A 232 14.76 11.71 -20.45
CA VAL A 232 15.41 10.63 -19.71
C VAL A 232 16.15 11.24 -18.53
N PRO A 233 15.85 10.83 -17.28
CA PRO A 233 16.60 11.29 -16.13
C PRO A 233 18.08 10.98 -16.27
N GLU A 234 18.94 11.92 -15.88
CA GLU A 234 20.35 11.62 -15.74
C GLU A 234 20.55 10.54 -14.71
N ALA A 235 21.44 9.57 -14.98
CA ALA A 235 21.80 8.58 -14.00
C ALA A 235 22.32 9.32 -12.75
N PRO A 236 21.85 8.97 -11.55
CA PRO A 236 22.38 9.57 -10.36
C PRO A 236 23.88 9.30 -10.29
N GLU A 237 24.67 10.32 -9.98
CA GLU A 237 26.15 10.22 -9.84
C GLU A 237 26.56 9.16 -8.81
N ARG A 238 25.62 8.80 -7.91
CA ARG A 238 25.77 7.72 -6.94
C ARG A 238 24.53 6.84 -7.00
N ALA A 239 24.73 5.54 -7.11
CA ALA A 239 23.67 4.58 -6.90
C ALA A 239 23.10 4.76 -5.48
N TYR A 240 21.78 4.93 -5.39
CA TYR A 240 21.12 4.96 -4.10
C TYR A 240 21.27 3.59 -3.44
N GLY A 241 21.68 3.56 -2.18
CA GLY A 241 21.73 2.32 -1.39
C GLY A 241 20.32 1.81 -1.10
N ILE A 242 20.22 0.54 -0.70
CA ILE A 242 18.97 -0.01 -0.15
C ILE A 242 18.64 0.80 1.12
N ASP A 243 17.54 1.55 1.06
CA ASP A 243 17.10 2.43 2.13
C ASP A 243 16.08 1.70 3.01
N THR A 244 16.58 0.79 3.79
CA THR A 244 15.81 0.35 4.94
C THR A 244 16.21 1.22 6.13
N TRP A 245 15.25 1.74 6.88
CA TRP A 245 15.50 2.65 8.01
C TRP A 245 16.51 2.10 9.02
N TRP A 246 16.60 0.77 9.14
CA TRP A 246 17.60 0.07 9.96
C TRP A 246 18.97 -0.01 9.27
N ALA A 247 19.05 -0.03 7.93
CA ALA A 247 20.32 -0.02 7.21
C ALA A 247 20.91 1.40 7.08
N ALA A 248 20.07 2.39 6.81
CA ALA A 248 20.46 3.78 6.67
C ALA A 248 21.04 4.38 7.96
N ARG A 249 20.66 3.84 9.12
CA ARG A 249 21.14 4.27 10.44
C ARG A 249 22.18 3.33 11.07
N ARG A 250 22.56 2.28 10.38
CA ARG A 250 23.57 1.31 10.87
C ARG A 250 24.86 2.02 11.27
N GLY A 251 25.21 1.87 12.53
CA GLY A 251 26.40 2.51 13.12
C GLY A 251 26.25 3.96 13.54
N ARG A 252 25.08 4.61 13.32
CA ARG A 252 24.78 5.96 13.83
C ARG A 252 23.98 5.94 15.14
N ASP A 253 23.18 4.90 15.33
CA ASP A 253 22.34 4.77 16.52
C ASP A 253 22.29 3.30 16.97
N ARG A 254 23.16 2.96 17.93
CA ARG A 254 23.24 1.61 18.51
C ARG A 254 21.92 1.14 19.11
N PHE A 255 21.16 2.05 19.69
CA PHE A 255 19.87 1.74 20.28
C PHE A 255 18.87 1.23 19.24
N LEU A 256 18.80 1.87 18.06
CA LEU A 256 17.93 1.44 16.98
C LEU A 256 18.39 0.12 16.33
N ASP A 257 19.69 -0.10 16.21
CA ASP A 257 20.25 -1.34 15.66
C ASP A 257 19.89 -2.53 16.55
N ASP A 258 20.03 -2.39 17.87
CA ASP A 258 19.69 -3.43 18.84
C ASP A 258 18.20 -3.72 18.87
N TRP A 259 17.35 -2.67 18.87
CA TRP A 259 15.90 -2.83 18.90
C TRP A 259 15.33 -3.36 17.59
N ALA A 260 15.91 -3.02 16.44
CA ALA A 260 15.46 -3.55 15.15
C ALA A 260 15.58 -5.07 15.09
N GLY A 261 16.69 -5.62 15.58
CA GLY A 261 16.89 -7.07 15.68
C GLY A 261 15.89 -7.73 16.62
N ILE A 262 15.63 -7.11 17.79
CA ILE A 262 14.66 -7.60 18.78
C ILE A 262 13.25 -7.59 18.21
N ILE A 263 12.82 -6.48 17.58
CA ILE A 263 11.50 -6.34 16.97
C ILE A 263 11.32 -7.35 15.83
N ALA A 264 12.31 -7.49 14.95
CA ALA A 264 12.26 -8.45 13.84
C ALA A 264 12.15 -9.90 14.36
N THR A 265 12.93 -10.25 15.39
CA THR A 265 12.87 -11.56 16.02
C THR A 265 11.52 -11.80 16.68
N TRP A 266 11.02 -10.82 17.42
CA TRP A 266 9.70 -10.91 18.06
C TRP A 266 8.57 -11.08 17.02
N LEU A 267 8.57 -10.30 15.94
CA LEU A 267 7.61 -10.43 14.84
C LEU A 267 7.68 -11.80 14.19
N ALA A 268 8.88 -12.32 13.93
CA ALA A 268 9.07 -13.66 13.36
C ALA A 268 8.48 -14.75 14.29
N LEU A 269 8.71 -14.64 15.61
CA LEU A 269 8.14 -15.55 16.60
C LEU A 269 6.61 -15.47 16.67
N VAL A 270 6.04 -14.26 16.61
CA VAL A 270 4.58 -14.06 16.57
C VAL A 270 3.98 -14.67 15.32
N ILE A 271 4.57 -14.42 14.15
CA ILE A 271 4.14 -15.01 12.88
C ILE A 271 4.21 -16.54 12.92
N ALA A 272 5.32 -17.11 13.39
CA ALA A 272 5.48 -18.55 13.52
C ALA A 272 4.43 -19.16 14.46
N ARG A 273 4.16 -18.50 15.60
CA ARG A 273 3.15 -18.96 16.58
C ARG A 273 1.73 -18.89 16.02
N LEU A 274 1.39 -17.81 15.32
CA LEU A 274 0.08 -17.65 14.67
C LEU A 274 -0.11 -18.67 13.55
N SER A 275 0.89 -18.86 12.70
CA SER A 275 0.89 -19.86 11.62
C SER A 275 0.73 -21.28 12.19
N GLY A 276 1.43 -21.61 13.26
CA GLY A 276 1.30 -22.89 13.94
C GLY A 276 -0.07 -23.10 14.60
N ARG A 277 -0.72 -22.02 15.08
CA ARG A 277 -2.11 -22.10 15.59
C ARG A 277 -3.10 -22.31 14.45
N LEU A 278 -2.98 -21.57 13.36
CA LEU A 278 -3.85 -21.71 12.19
C LEU A 278 -3.73 -23.11 11.59
N TRP A 279 -2.52 -23.65 11.49
CA TRP A 279 -2.28 -25.00 10.98
C TRP A 279 -2.92 -26.08 11.87
N ARG A 280 -2.82 -25.96 13.21
CA ARG A 280 -3.48 -26.87 14.15
C ARG A 280 -5.01 -26.81 14.04
N LEU A 281 -5.57 -25.62 13.93
CA LEU A 281 -7.01 -25.45 13.74
C LEU A 281 -7.49 -26.03 12.40
N ALA A 282 -6.71 -25.84 11.33
CA ALA A 282 -7.02 -26.42 10.04
C ALA A 282 -6.97 -27.96 10.06
N ARG A 283 -5.99 -28.55 10.78
CA ARG A 283 -5.91 -29.99 10.98
C ARG A 283 -7.07 -30.53 11.80
N ALA A 284 -7.38 -29.93 12.94
CA ALA A 284 -8.50 -30.33 13.76
C ALA A 284 -9.84 -30.27 13.00
N ALA A 285 -10.01 -29.28 12.14
CA ALA A 285 -11.18 -29.18 11.27
C ALA A 285 -11.23 -30.30 10.21
N SER A 286 -10.08 -30.74 9.70
CA SER A 286 -10.02 -31.87 8.75
C SER A 286 -10.26 -33.22 9.43
N ASP A 287 -9.76 -33.42 10.64
CA ASP A 287 -9.90 -34.65 11.38
C ASP A 287 -11.33 -34.83 11.95
N GLY A 288 -11.96 -33.71 12.37
CA GLY A 288 -13.37 -33.70 12.82
C GLY A 288 -14.38 -34.01 11.71
N THR A 289 -14.03 -33.72 10.44
CA THR A 289 -14.86 -34.09 9.28
C THR A 289 -14.75 -35.58 8.92
N THR A 290 -13.66 -36.22 9.29
CA THR A 290 -13.49 -37.69 9.09
C THR A 290 -14.18 -38.51 10.18
N ALA A 291 -14.33 -37.99 11.39
CA ALA A 291 -15.00 -38.70 12.52
C ALA A 291 -16.53 -38.65 12.47
N ALA A 292 -17.13 -37.81 11.63
CA ALA A 292 -18.59 -37.65 11.49
C ALA A 292 -19.20 -38.44 10.32
N ARG A 293 -18.62 -39.59 9.91
CA ARG A 293 -19.34 -40.54 9.05
C ARG A 293 -20.11 -41.50 9.96
N PRO A 294 -21.45 -41.43 10.01
CA PRO A 294 -22.22 -42.45 10.70
C PRO A 294 -22.04 -43.75 9.93
N LEU A 295 -21.69 -44.79 10.69
CA LEU A 295 -21.91 -46.15 10.30
C LEU A 295 -23.43 -46.36 10.20
N GLY A 296 -23.96 -46.51 9.03
CA GLY A 296 -25.33 -46.86 8.72
C GLY A 296 -25.42 -47.39 7.32
#